data_ded1649eab82412cdbca4d5c90f732d0
#
_entry.id   ded1649eab82412cdbca4d5c90f732d0
#
_cell.length_a   1.000
_cell.length_b   1.000
_cell.length_c   1.000
_cell.angle_alpha   90.00
_cell.angle_beta   90.00
_cell.angle_gamma   90.00
#
_symmetry.space_group_name_H-M   'P 1'
#
loop_
_entity.id
_entity.type
_entity.pdbx_description
1 polymer ?
#
loop_
_entity_poly.entity_id
_entity_poly.type
_entity_poly.pdbx_seq_one_letter_code
_entity_poly.pdbx_strand_id
1 'polypeptide(L)'
;MNEISHREFDGKTIYNVRSFVAGQWIGTDGSARAIHSAVTGEMIARAGNGALDLEAMLDHARHVGGPNLRAMTFHQRAKMLKALALHLGEHKQPLYDLSFSTGATQKDHLIDIDGGVGTALVFASKGRREMPDWHIYLDGEVEQLSRNGTFLGQHICTPLQGVAVHIN
;
A
#
# COMPACT_ATOMS: atom_id res chain seq x y z
N MET A 1 11.82 -3.81 -14.39
CA MET A 1 12.58 -3.31 -13.20
C MET A 1 13.09 -1.93 -13.59
N ASN A 2 12.36 -0.87 -13.25
CA ASN A 2 12.75 0.48 -13.65
C ASN A 2 13.71 1.06 -12.61
N GLU A 3 14.86 1.45 -13.12
CA GLU A 3 16.01 1.99 -12.40
C GLU A 3 15.59 3.05 -11.37
N ILE A 4 15.91 2.80 -10.12
CA ILE A 4 15.98 3.84 -9.10
C ILE A 4 17.00 4.85 -9.62
N SER A 5 16.57 6.06 -9.97
CA SER A 5 17.53 7.07 -10.41
C SER A 5 18.39 7.47 -9.20
N HIS A 6 19.64 7.06 -9.21
CA HIS A 6 20.64 7.48 -8.22
C HIS A 6 21.67 8.39 -8.91
N ARG A 7 22.17 9.34 -8.19
CA ARG A 7 23.36 10.10 -8.55
C ARG A 7 24.46 9.78 -7.55
N GLU A 8 25.65 9.46 -8.02
CA GLU A 8 26.82 9.46 -7.16
C GLU A 8 27.20 10.91 -6.84
N PHE A 9 27.29 11.21 -5.57
CA PHE A 9 27.84 12.45 -5.07
C PHE A 9 28.92 12.11 -4.06
N ASP A 10 30.14 12.53 -4.33
CA ASP A 10 31.31 12.29 -3.48
C ASP A 10 31.55 10.78 -3.18
N GLY A 11 31.35 9.92 -4.19
CA GLY A 11 31.49 8.47 -4.08
C GLY A 11 30.36 7.76 -3.32
N LYS A 12 29.24 8.46 -2.99
CA LYS A 12 28.09 7.91 -2.28
C LYS A 12 26.86 7.92 -3.17
N THR A 13 26.07 6.86 -3.05
CA THR A 13 24.79 6.75 -3.75
C THR A 13 23.72 7.58 -3.04
N ILE A 14 23.21 8.62 -3.70
CA ILE A 14 22.08 9.42 -3.23
C ILE A 14 20.83 9.04 -4.01
N TYR A 15 19.79 8.63 -3.31
CA TYR A 15 18.52 8.25 -3.91
C TYR A 15 17.66 9.48 -4.22
N ASN A 16 17.14 9.55 -5.45
CA ASN A 16 16.05 10.48 -5.76
C ASN A 16 14.72 9.74 -5.60
N VAL A 17 13.99 10.09 -4.54
CA VAL A 17 12.69 9.46 -4.24
C VAL A 17 11.68 9.94 -5.29
N ARG A 18 11.07 9.00 -5.99
CA ARG A 18 10.05 9.28 -7.00
C ARG A 18 8.69 8.88 -6.50
N SER A 19 7.65 9.55 -6.99
CA SER A 19 6.25 9.18 -6.76
C SER A 19 5.73 8.35 -7.92
N PHE A 20 4.96 7.30 -7.63
CA PHE A 20 4.27 6.52 -8.66
C PHE A 20 2.83 6.98 -8.76
N VAL A 21 2.44 7.58 -9.89
CA VAL A 21 1.13 8.21 -10.08
C VAL A 21 0.55 7.81 -11.42
N ALA A 22 -0.68 7.31 -11.43
CA ALA A 22 -1.41 6.92 -12.62
C ALA A 22 -0.59 6.02 -13.59
N GLY A 23 0.19 5.09 -13.04
CA GLY A 23 1.03 4.17 -13.81
C GLY A 23 2.39 4.72 -14.24
N GLN A 24 2.77 5.93 -13.80
CA GLN A 24 4.03 6.58 -14.17
C GLN A 24 4.87 6.97 -12.96
N TRP A 25 6.19 6.92 -13.10
CA TRP A 25 7.13 7.41 -12.12
C TRP A 25 7.43 8.89 -12.36
N ILE A 26 7.07 9.71 -11.38
CA ILE A 26 7.32 11.16 -11.38
C ILE A 26 8.50 11.46 -10.47
N GLY A 27 9.51 12.12 -11.02
CA GLY A 27 10.70 12.54 -10.28
C GLY A 27 10.43 13.76 -9.40
N THR A 28 11.42 14.09 -8.57
CA THR A 28 11.43 15.33 -7.79
C THR A 28 11.81 16.51 -8.69
N ASP A 29 11.26 17.68 -8.42
CA ASP A 29 11.68 18.95 -9.00
C ASP A 29 12.78 19.63 -8.16
N GLY A 30 13.09 20.90 -8.51
CA GLY A 30 14.08 21.72 -7.80
C GLY A 30 13.73 22.03 -6.34
N SER A 31 12.49 21.76 -5.89
CA SER A 31 12.02 21.96 -4.50
C SER A 31 12.34 20.79 -3.58
N ALA A 32 12.96 19.72 -4.10
CA ALA A 32 13.26 18.52 -3.32
C ALA A 32 14.14 18.80 -2.11
N ARG A 33 13.70 18.31 -0.95
CA ARG A 33 14.44 18.43 0.32
C ARG A 33 15.42 17.26 0.49
N ALA A 34 16.54 17.54 1.11
CA ALA A 34 17.49 16.50 1.51
C ALA A 34 16.92 15.67 2.66
N ILE A 35 17.11 14.35 2.56
CA ILE A 35 16.84 13.39 3.63
C ILE A 35 18.20 12.90 4.13
N HIS A 36 18.38 12.95 5.43
CA HIS A 36 19.62 12.58 6.09
C HIS A 36 19.47 11.30 6.89
N SER A 37 20.52 10.50 6.93
CA SER A 37 20.62 9.36 7.83
C SER A 37 20.51 9.82 9.28
N ALA A 38 19.63 9.20 10.06
CA ALA A 38 19.53 9.47 11.49
C ALA A 38 20.76 8.96 12.28
N VAL A 39 21.57 8.08 11.68
CA VAL A 39 22.77 7.51 12.31
C VAL A 39 24.00 8.34 12.04
N THR A 40 24.23 8.74 10.78
CA THR A 40 25.47 9.41 10.37
C THR A 40 25.31 10.91 10.12
N GLY A 41 24.08 11.40 9.97
CA GLY A 41 23.80 12.77 9.57
C GLY A 41 24.08 13.08 8.09
N GLU A 42 24.57 12.12 7.32
CA GLU A 42 24.86 12.29 5.91
C GLU A 42 23.61 12.30 5.05
N MET A 43 23.63 13.04 3.95
CA MET A 43 22.54 13.03 3.00
C MET A 43 22.49 11.67 2.27
N ILE A 44 21.32 11.00 2.32
CA ILE A 44 21.07 9.72 1.70
C ILE A 44 20.05 9.77 0.56
N ALA A 45 19.18 10.76 0.59
CA ALA A 45 18.14 10.88 -0.43
C ALA A 45 17.67 12.33 -0.60
N ARG A 46 16.90 12.55 -1.66
CA ARG A 46 16.11 13.76 -1.91
C ARG A 46 14.68 13.37 -2.19
N ALA A 47 13.73 14.06 -1.58
CA ALA A 47 12.31 13.86 -1.80
C ALA A 47 11.58 15.19 -1.93
N GLY A 48 10.52 15.20 -2.75
CA GLY A 48 9.67 16.37 -2.95
C GLY A 48 8.42 16.00 -3.71
N ASN A 49 7.44 16.89 -3.67
CA ASN A 49 6.13 16.71 -4.29
C ASN A 49 5.74 17.85 -5.25
N GLY A 50 6.67 18.73 -5.58
CA GLY A 50 6.37 19.94 -6.36
C GLY A 50 5.85 19.69 -7.79
N ALA A 51 6.13 18.50 -8.34
CA ALA A 51 5.65 18.11 -9.67
C ALA A 51 4.35 17.29 -9.65
N LEU A 52 3.70 17.11 -8.49
CA LEU A 52 2.50 16.29 -8.35
C LEU A 52 1.23 17.11 -8.57
N ASP A 53 0.39 16.67 -9.49
CA ASP A 53 -0.98 17.16 -9.66
C ASP A 53 -1.91 16.34 -8.73
N LEU A 54 -2.18 16.87 -7.54
CA LEU A 54 -2.99 16.20 -6.52
C LEU A 54 -4.46 16.06 -6.96
N GLU A 55 -4.98 16.99 -7.76
CA GLU A 55 -6.34 16.91 -8.27
C GLU A 55 -6.47 15.75 -9.26
N ALA A 56 -5.56 15.64 -10.22
CA ALA A 56 -5.52 14.52 -11.15
C ALA A 56 -5.30 13.17 -10.46
N MET A 57 -4.51 13.13 -9.38
CA MET A 57 -4.32 11.92 -8.57
C MET A 57 -5.62 11.47 -7.90
N LEU A 58 -6.37 12.39 -7.30
CA LEU A 58 -7.65 12.11 -6.67
C LEU A 58 -8.69 11.67 -7.70
N ASP A 59 -8.70 12.32 -8.85
CA ASP A 59 -9.59 11.97 -9.95
C ASP A 59 -9.32 10.56 -10.47
N HIS A 60 -8.05 10.21 -10.71
CA HIS A 60 -7.64 8.86 -11.08
C HIS A 60 -8.05 7.82 -10.02
N ALA A 61 -7.85 8.12 -8.74
CA ALA A 61 -8.23 7.22 -7.66
C ALA A 61 -9.74 6.97 -7.62
N ARG A 62 -10.57 7.99 -7.87
CA ARG A 62 -12.03 7.90 -7.89
C ARG A 62 -12.59 7.20 -9.12
N HIS A 63 -12.07 7.53 -10.29
CA HIS A 63 -12.67 7.12 -11.56
C HIS A 63 -11.99 5.92 -12.22
N VAL A 64 -10.75 5.59 -11.82
CA VAL A 64 -10.00 4.44 -12.35
C VAL A 64 -9.71 3.42 -11.25
N GLY A 65 -8.96 3.79 -10.24
CA GLY A 65 -8.51 2.87 -9.18
C GLY A 65 -9.65 2.24 -8.40
N GLY A 66 -10.57 3.07 -7.91
CA GLY A 66 -11.74 2.63 -7.13
C GLY A 66 -12.66 1.70 -7.90
N PRO A 67 -13.14 2.03 -9.11
CA PRO A 67 -13.94 1.13 -9.92
C PRO A 67 -13.25 -0.21 -10.22
N ASN A 68 -11.99 -0.18 -10.62
CA ASN A 68 -11.21 -1.40 -10.89
C ASN A 68 -11.10 -2.29 -9.65
N LEU A 69 -10.84 -1.71 -8.49
CA LEU A 69 -10.76 -2.48 -7.25
C LEU A 69 -12.11 -3.06 -6.83
N ARG A 70 -13.22 -2.32 -7.01
CA ARG A 70 -14.56 -2.81 -6.73
C ARG A 70 -15.04 -3.89 -7.69
N ALA A 71 -14.52 -3.90 -8.92
CA ALA A 71 -14.79 -4.96 -9.89
C ALA A 71 -14.14 -6.30 -9.53
N MET A 72 -13.16 -6.31 -8.62
CA MET A 72 -12.51 -7.54 -8.16
C MET A 72 -13.28 -8.19 -7.02
N THR A 73 -13.40 -9.53 -7.05
CA THR A 73 -13.94 -10.30 -5.91
C THR A 73 -12.98 -10.23 -4.70
N PHE A 74 -13.44 -10.62 -3.51
CA PHE A 74 -12.58 -10.73 -2.33
C PHE A 74 -11.40 -11.67 -2.60
N HIS A 75 -11.62 -12.80 -3.29
CA HIS A 75 -10.54 -13.73 -3.61
C HIS A 75 -9.53 -13.17 -4.60
N GLN A 76 -9.97 -12.38 -5.59
CA GLN A 76 -9.06 -11.73 -6.54
C GLN A 76 -8.18 -10.68 -5.83
N ARG A 77 -8.77 -9.86 -4.95
CA ARG A 77 -8.03 -8.90 -4.12
C ARG A 77 -7.05 -9.60 -3.16
N ALA A 78 -7.46 -10.71 -2.56
CA ALA A 78 -6.60 -11.52 -1.70
C ALA A 78 -5.42 -12.12 -2.47
N LYS A 79 -5.62 -12.59 -3.70
CA LYS A 79 -4.53 -13.08 -4.57
C LYS A 79 -3.54 -11.96 -4.93
N MET A 80 -4.05 -10.76 -5.26
CA MET A 80 -3.21 -9.59 -5.54
C MET A 80 -2.37 -9.20 -4.33
N LEU A 81 -2.97 -9.13 -3.15
CA LEU A 81 -2.27 -8.83 -1.89
C LEU A 81 -1.19 -9.89 -1.57
N LYS A 82 -1.51 -11.18 -1.80
CA LYS A 82 -0.53 -12.26 -1.64
C LYS A 82 0.66 -12.10 -2.57
N ALA A 83 0.41 -11.79 -3.85
CA ALA A 83 1.47 -11.62 -4.83
C ALA A 83 2.40 -10.46 -4.45
N LEU A 84 1.83 -9.33 -4.00
CA LEU A 84 2.59 -8.19 -3.48
C LEU A 84 3.47 -8.59 -2.28
N ALA A 85 2.89 -9.28 -1.29
CA ALA A 85 3.61 -9.68 -0.09
C ALA A 85 4.75 -10.66 -0.39
N LEU A 86 4.55 -11.61 -1.30
CA LEU A 86 5.62 -12.52 -1.74
C LEU A 86 6.74 -11.77 -2.44
N HIS A 87 6.41 -10.84 -3.35
CA HIS A 87 7.39 -10.02 -4.03
C HIS A 87 8.23 -9.17 -3.05
N LEU A 88 7.58 -8.54 -2.07
CA LEU A 88 8.29 -7.79 -1.03
C LEU A 88 9.18 -8.70 -0.19
N GLY A 89 8.73 -9.92 0.14
CA GLY A 89 9.52 -10.92 0.86
C GLY A 89 10.78 -11.36 0.12
N GLU A 90 10.71 -11.47 -1.21
CA GLU A 90 11.89 -11.79 -2.06
C GLU A 90 12.87 -10.61 -2.17
N HIS A 91 12.43 -9.38 -1.96
CA HIS A 91 13.20 -8.15 -2.14
C HIS A 91 13.45 -7.38 -0.83
N LYS A 92 13.38 -8.05 0.31
CA LYS A 92 13.46 -7.37 1.62
C LYS A 92 14.86 -6.90 2.02
N GLN A 93 15.95 -7.48 1.47
CA GLN A 93 17.30 -7.07 1.84
C GLN A 93 17.58 -5.58 1.55
N PRO A 94 17.25 -5.01 0.39
CA PRO A 94 17.38 -3.58 0.17
C PRO A 94 16.54 -2.72 1.14
N LEU A 95 15.40 -3.25 1.62
CA LEU A 95 14.60 -2.56 2.63
C LEU A 95 15.30 -2.54 4.00
N TYR A 96 15.96 -3.63 4.38
CA TYR A 96 16.79 -3.67 5.59
C TYR A 96 17.94 -2.66 5.50
N ASP A 97 18.67 -2.65 4.38
CA ASP A 97 19.81 -1.76 4.19
C ASP A 97 19.40 -0.29 4.30
N LEU A 98 18.24 0.05 3.72
CA LEU A 98 17.69 1.41 3.84
C LEU A 98 17.23 1.71 5.27
N SER A 99 16.61 0.78 5.95
CA SER A 99 16.06 0.93 7.29
C SER A 99 17.15 1.21 8.34
N PHE A 100 18.38 0.73 8.16
CA PHE A 100 19.51 1.10 9.03
C PHE A 100 19.74 2.61 9.08
N SER A 101 19.47 3.33 8.01
CA SER A 101 19.60 4.79 7.96
C SER A 101 18.60 5.54 8.85
N THR A 102 17.54 4.89 9.31
CA THR A 102 16.56 5.43 10.28
C THR A 102 16.99 5.22 11.74
N GLY A 103 18.08 4.50 11.98
CA GLY A 103 18.53 4.08 13.31
C GLY A 103 17.96 2.73 13.75
N ALA A 104 17.23 2.04 12.88
CA ALA A 104 16.67 0.73 13.17
C ALA A 104 17.77 -0.33 13.36
N THR A 105 17.59 -1.20 14.34
CA THR A 105 18.44 -2.38 14.54
C THR A 105 17.95 -3.56 13.69
N GLN A 106 18.78 -4.61 13.59
CA GLN A 106 18.36 -5.81 12.89
C GLN A 106 17.07 -6.44 13.47
N LYS A 107 16.82 -6.30 14.78
CA LYS A 107 15.58 -6.78 15.40
C LYS A 107 14.37 -5.94 14.97
N ASP A 108 14.54 -4.65 14.78
CA ASP A 108 13.47 -3.78 14.34
C ASP A 108 13.02 -4.15 12.93
N HIS A 109 13.95 -4.57 12.05
CA HIS A 109 13.61 -5.05 10.70
C HIS A 109 12.66 -6.26 10.71
N LEU A 110 12.83 -7.19 11.67
CA LEU A 110 11.95 -8.35 11.80
C LEU A 110 10.54 -7.96 12.22
N ILE A 111 10.40 -6.87 12.96
CA ILE A 111 9.09 -6.36 13.41
C ILE A 111 8.45 -5.53 12.29
N ASP A 112 9.16 -4.55 11.77
CA ASP A 112 8.61 -3.57 10.83
C ASP A 112 8.45 -4.14 9.42
N ILE A 113 9.49 -4.78 8.88
CA ILE A 113 9.50 -5.24 7.48
C ILE A 113 8.89 -6.64 7.39
N ASP A 114 9.44 -7.63 8.13
CA ASP A 114 8.90 -8.99 8.06
C ASP A 114 7.50 -9.08 8.70
N GLY A 115 7.25 -8.35 9.77
CA GLY A 115 5.92 -8.26 10.39
C GLY A 115 4.90 -7.62 9.46
N GLY A 116 5.26 -6.55 8.77
CA GLY A 116 4.41 -5.90 7.77
C GLY A 116 4.06 -6.83 6.60
N VAL A 117 5.06 -7.49 6.02
CA VAL A 117 4.88 -8.49 4.94
C VAL A 117 4.04 -9.67 5.45
N GLY A 118 4.32 -10.17 6.65
CA GLY A 118 3.57 -11.24 7.30
C GLY A 118 2.11 -10.87 7.51
N THR A 119 1.83 -9.66 7.96
CA THR A 119 0.47 -9.14 8.12
C THR A 119 -0.29 -9.11 6.79
N ALA A 120 0.34 -8.68 5.71
CA ALA A 120 -0.27 -8.72 4.38
C ALA A 120 -0.61 -10.15 3.95
N LEU A 121 0.25 -11.14 4.24
CA LEU A 121 -0.04 -12.57 3.98
C LEU A 121 -1.20 -13.10 4.83
N VAL A 122 -1.30 -12.69 6.09
CA VAL A 122 -2.43 -13.06 6.97
C VAL A 122 -3.74 -12.52 6.38
N PHE A 123 -3.81 -11.26 6.01
CA PHE A 123 -5.03 -10.68 5.40
C PHE A 123 -5.36 -11.31 4.04
N ALA A 124 -4.37 -11.61 3.21
CA ALA A 124 -4.57 -12.35 1.97
C ALA A 124 -5.15 -13.76 2.22
N SER A 125 -4.66 -14.45 3.25
CA SER A 125 -5.19 -15.76 3.65
C SER A 125 -6.62 -15.66 4.18
N LYS A 126 -6.92 -14.69 5.04
CA LYS A 126 -8.28 -14.45 5.57
C LYS A 126 -9.26 -14.12 4.46
N GLY A 127 -8.90 -13.19 3.56
CA GLY A 127 -9.75 -12.81 2.44
C GLY A 127 -10.13 -13.98 1.54
N ARG A 128 -9.31 -15.02 1.49
CA ARG A 128 -9.57 -16.23 0.71
C ARG A 128 -10.36 -17.31 1.47
N ARG A 129 -10.17 -17.40 2.80
CA ARG A 129 -10.80 -18.46 3.62
C ARG A 129 -12.10 -18.04 4.25
N GLU A 130 -12.24 -16.77 4.59
CA GLU A 130 -13.33 -16.23 5.40
C GLU A 130 -14.34 -15.41 4.57
N MET A 131 -13.90 -14.92 3.38
CA MET A 131 -14.76 -14.14 2.49
C MET A 131 -15.22 -14.96 1.29
N PRO A 132 -16.41 -14.67 0.73
CA PRO A 132 -16.88 -15.34 -0.47
C PRO A 132 -16.07 -14.92 -1.71
N ASP A 133 -16.03 -15.77 -2.74
CA ASP A 133 -15.47 -15.35 -4.04
C ASP A 133 -16.51 -14.50 -4.81
N TRP A 134 -16.89 -13.39 -4.21
CA TRP A 134 -17.86 -12.44 -4.74
C TRP A 134 -17.49 -11.00 -4.35
N HIS A 135 -18.32 -10.03 -4.79
CA HIS A 135 -18.08 -8.60 -4.60
C HIS A 135 -18.68 -8.04 -3.31
N ILE A 136 -19.65 -8.73 -2.74
CA ILE A 136 -20.34 -8.37 -1.50
C ILE A 136 -20.24 -9.50 -0.49
N TYR A 137 -20.42 -9.16 0.78
CA TYR A 137 -20.47 -10.11 1.88
C TYR A 137 -21.84 -10.01 2.56
N LEU A 138 -22.52 -11.14 2.67
CA LEU A 138 -23.76 -11.28 3.44
C LEU A 138 -23.36 -11.71 4.85
N ASP A 139 -23.66 -10.85 5.82
CA ASP A 139 -23.30 -11.08 7.22
C ASP A 139 -24.48 -11.71 7.96
N GLY A 140 -24.33 -13.01 8.22
CA GLY A 140 -25.35 -13.82 8.89
C GLY A 140 -26.52 -14.23 7.99
N GLU A 141 -27.47 -14.90 8.61
CA GLU A 141 -28.72 -15.34 8.00
C GLU A 141 -29.76 -14.20 8.02
N VAL A 142 -30.83 -14.39 7.25
CA VAL A 142 -31.98 -13.48 7.28
C VAL A 142 -32.65 -13.55 8.65
N GLU A 143 -32.77 -12.43 9.33
CA GLU A 143 -33.41 -12.32 10.64
C GLU A 143 -34.89 -11.89 10.50
N GLN A 144 -35.77 -12.56 11.23
CA GLN A 144 -37.14 -12.13 11.36
C GLN A 144 -37.27 -11.05 12.44
N LEU A 145 -37.53 -9.82 12.03
CA LEU A 145 -37.57 -8.66 12.91
C LEU A 145 -39.00 -8.29 13.38
N SER A 146 -40.02 -8.98 12.86
CA SER A 146 -41.40 -8.77 13.30
C SER A 146 -42.06 -10.10 13.72
N ARG A 147 -43.06 -10.02 14.63
CA ARG A 147 -43.73 -11.19 15.21
C ARG A 147 -44.40 -12.07 14.15
N ASN A 148 -44.86 -11.50 13.07
CA ASN A 148 -45.61 -12.18 12.03
C ASN A 148 -44.79 -12.44 10.74
N GLY A 149 -43.48 -12.30 10.77
CA GLY A 149 -42.63 -12.48 9.59
C GLY A 149 -42.84 -11.43 8.47
N THR A 150 -43.47 -10.30 8.78
CA THR A 150 -43.74 -9.22 7.82
C THR A 150 -42.59 -8.27 7.62
N PHE A 151 -41.55 -8.37 8.45
CA PHE A 151 -40.33 -7.58 8.37
C PHE A 151 -39.14 -8.50 8.59
N LEU A 152 -38.27 -8.55 7.58
CA LEU A 152 -37.05 -9.34 7.58
C LEU A 152 -35.86 -8.40 7.40
N GLY A 153 -34.74 -8.73 8.01
CA GLY A 153 -33.50 -7.98 7.89
C GLY A 153 -32.30 -8.88 7.58
N GLN A 154 -31.31 -8.34 6.87
CA GLN A 154 -30.02 -8.97 6.69
C GLN A 154 -28.97 -7.89 6.47
N HIS A 155 -27.76 -8.08 7.04
CA HIS A 155 -26.65 -7.18 6.80
C HIS A 155 -25.96 -7.52 5.48
N ILE A 156 -25.81 -6.51 4.63
CA ILE A 156 -25.11 -6.62 3.35
C ILE A 156 -23.94 -5.65 3.36
N CYS A 157 -22.73 -6.19 3.36
CA CYS A 157 -21.51 -5.38 3.28
C CYS A 157 -21.10 -5.21 1.82
N THR A 158 -21.05 -3.97 1.36
CA THR A 158 -20.64 -3.60 -0.01
C THR A 158 -19.32 -2.84 0.01
N PRO A 159 -18.51 -2.88 -1.07
CA PRO A 159 -17.31 -2.09 -1.15
C PRO A 159 -17.58 -0.59 -1.05
N LEU A 160 -16.82 0.10 -0.22
CA LEU A 160 -16.89 1.56 -0.08
C LEU A 160 -16.47 2.25 -1.39
N GLN A 161 -17.05 3.42 -1.61
CA GLN A 161 -16.61 4.36 -2.65
C GLN A 161 -15.77 5.47 -1.99
N GLY A 162 -14.80 5.98 -2.74
CA GLY A 162 -13.95 7.05 -2.27
C GLY A 162 -12.47 6.75 -2.45
N VAL A 163 -11.65 7.50 -1.75
CA VAL A 163 -10.19 7.39 -1.76
C VAL A 163 -9.70 7.15 -0.34
N ALA A 164 -8.87 6.14 -0.15
CA ALA A 164 -8.16 5.95 1.11
C ALA A 164 -6.88 6.79 1.09
N VAL A 165 -6.72 7.66 2.07
CA VAL A 165 -5.50 8.47 2.25
C VAL A 165 -4.73 7.91 3.44
N HIS A 166 -3.47 7.54 3.21
CA HIS A 166 -2.54 7.09 4.24
C HIS A 166 -1.45 8.13 4.39
N ILE A 167 -1.20 8.57 5.63
CA ILE A 167 -0.14 9.52 5.98
C ILE A 167 0.78 8.81 6.98
N ASN A 168 2.05 8.65 6.62
CA ASN A 168 3.09 8.01 7.42
C ASN A 168 4.18 8.99 7.80
#